data_1c5980019315e4e9a7f671f6889b7230
#
_entry.id   1c5980019315e4e9a7f671f6889b7230
#
_cell.length_a   1.000
_cell.length_b   1.000
_cell.length_c   1.000
_cell.angle_alpha   90.00
_cell.angle_beta   90.00
_cell.angle_gamma   90.00
#
_symmetry.space_group_name_H-M   'P 1'
#
loop_
_entity.id
_entity.type
_entity.pdbx_description
1 polymer ?
#
loop_
_entity_poly.entity_id
_entity_poly.type
_entity_poly.pdbx_seq_one_letter_code
_entity_poly.pdbx_strand_id
1 'polypeptide(L)'
;MAAPIVDQLRASLSGEVIAPSDPGYDASRAIFNSMIDIRPAAIAKPKNASEVVQALRLAREAGLPISVRGGGHGVAGTSLCEGVVIDLAGMRQVSVDPSARTATIGGGGTWVDLDTATQEHGLATPGGRVTHTGIGGLTLGGGQGWLSPKHGLSCDNLIA
;
A
#
# COMPACT_ATOMS: atom_id res chain seq x y z
N MET A 1 -11.68 -5.71 22.82
CA MET A 1 -11.01 -4.39 22.69
C MET A 1 -10.96 -3.83 21.27
N ALA A 2 -11.46 -4.53 20.23
CA ALA A 2 -11.48 -4.02 18.86
C ALA A 2 -12.54 -2.93 18.59
N ALA A 3 -13.72 -3.01 19.22
CA ALA A 3 -14.81 -2.06 19.00
C ALA A 3 -14.43 -0.57 19.19
N PRO A 4 -13.73 -0.18 20.27
CA PRO A 4 -13.37 1.24 20.47
C PRO A 4 -12.49 1.80 19.34
N ILE A 5 -11.52 1.04 18.82
CA ILE A 5 -10.61 1.55 17.77
C ILE A 5 -11.34 1.67 16.43
N VAL A 6 -12.24 0.76 16.10
CA VAL A 6 -13.05 0.81 14.88
C VAL A 6 -13.92 2.07 14.87
N ASP A 7 -14.60 2.37 15.98
CA ASP A 7 -15.46 3.54 16.09
C ASP A 7 -14.67 4.85 16.00
N GLN A 8 -13.50 4.91 16.63
CA GLN A 8 -12.60 6.06 16.53
C GLN A 8 -12.09 6.28 15.10
N LEU A 9 -11.68 5.21 14.41
CA LEU A 9 -11.25 5.28 13.02
C LEU A 9 -12.41 5.74 12.12
N ARG A 10 -13.62 5.18 12.27
CA ARG A 10 -14.81 5.57 11.50
C ARG A 10 -15.22 7.02 11.71
N ALA A 11 -15.04 7.54 12.92
CA ALA A 11 -15.34 8.94 13.23
C ALA A 11 -14.29 9.92 12.66
N SER A 12 -13.06 9.45 12.42
CA SER A 12 -11.92 10.30 12.05
C SER A 12 -11.57 10.25 10.57
N LEU A 13 -11.92 9.17 9.87
CA LEU A 13 -11.56 8.96 8.46
C LEU A 13 -12.80 9.10 7.56
N SER A 14 -12.65 9.69 6.40
CA SER A 14 -13.64 9.64 5.33
C SER A 14 -13.46 8.37 4.45
N GLY A 15 -12.33 7.71 4.58
CA GLY A 15 -12.04 6.42 3.98
C GLY A 15 -12.80 5.29 4.68
N GLU A 16 -12.87 4.14 4.00
CA GLU A 16 -13.53 2.96 4.54
C GLU A 16 -12.77 2.38 5.74
N VAL A 17 -13.49 1.93 6.76
CA VAL A 17 -12.92 1.19 7.89
C VAL A 17 -13.70 -0.12 8.06
N ILE A 18 -12.98 -1.24 7.94
CA ILE A 18 -13.56 -2.58 7.97
C ILE A 18 -13.20 -3.26 9.31
N ALA A 19 -14.23 -3.73 10.00
CA ALA A 19 -14.13 -4.49 11.24
C ALA A 19 -14.31 -6.00 11.00
N PRO A 20 -13.91 -6.86 11.94
CA PRO A 20 -14.10 -8.31 11.83
C PRO A 20 -15.56 -8.76 11.66
N SER A 21 -16.52 -7.94 12.10
CA SER A 21 -17.95 -8.21 11.96
C SER A 21 -18.56 -7.75 10.63
N ASP A 22 -17.81 -7.00 9.81
CA ASP A 22 -18.35 -6.41 8.59
C ASP A 22 -18.39 -7.42 7.44
N PRO A 23 -19.37 -7.30 6.54
CA PRO A 23 -19.35 -8.02 5.27
C PRO A 23 -18.07 -7.71 4.49
N GLY A 24 -17.46 -8.73 3.90
CA GLY A 24 -16.23 -8.54 3.10
C GLY A 24 -14.93 -8.45 3.90
N TYR A 25 -14.97 -8.57 5.24
CA TYR A 25 -13.76 -8.56 6.07
C TYR A 25 -12.73 -9.60 5.63
N ASP A 26 -13.15 -10.85 5.43
CA ASP A 26 -12.23 -11.92 5.02
C ASP A 26 -11.61 -11.65 3.64
N ALA A 27 -12.36 -11.11 2.71
CA ALA A 27 -11.81 -10.67 1.41
C ALA A 27 -10.84 -9.49 1.57
N SER A 28 -11.15 -8.56 2.46
CA SER A 28 -10.33 -7.36 2.67
C SER A 28 -9.02 -7.64 3.40
N ARG A 29 -8.92 -8.68 4.22
CA ARG A 29 -7.67 -9.09 4.88
C ARG A 29 -6.83 -10.05 4.04
N ALA A 30 -7.36 -10.58 2.94
CA ALA A 30 -6.62 -11.49 2.08
C ALA A 30 -5.44 -10.79 1.42
N ILE A 31 -4.30 -11.50 1.33
CA ILE A 31 -3.10 -11.05 0.63
C ILE A 31 -2.66 -12.12 -0.37
N PHE A 32 -1.68 -11.82 -1.21
CA PHE A 32 -1.18 -12.73 -2.24
C PHE A 32 -0.78 -14.11 -1.69
N ASN A 33 -0.10 -14.14 -0.54
CA ASN A 33 0.22 -15.40 0.12
C ASN A 33 -0.97 -15.89 0.96
N SER A 34 -1.80 -16.74 0.40
CA SER A 34 -3.01 -17.30 1.04
C SER A 34 -2.73 -18.20 2.26
N MET A 35 -1.47 -18.58 2.51
CA MET A 35 -1.08 -19.29 3.73
C MET A 35 -1.07 -18.39 4.97
N ILE A 36 -1.05 -17.07 4.78
CA ILE A 36 -1.08 -16.09 5.88
C ILE A 36 -2.54 -15.81 6.26
N ASP A 37 -2.93 -16.24 7.45
CA ASP A 37 -4.28 -16.06 8.00
C ASP A 37 -4.24 -15.21 9.27
N ILE A 38 -3.82 -13.95 9.13
CA ILE A 38 -3.83 -12.96 10.21
C ILE A 38 -5.18 -12.23 10.20
N ARG A 39 -5.73 -11.98 11.39
CA ARG A 39 -7.05 -11.33 11.58
C ARG A 39 -6.89 -9.95 12.23
N PRO A 40 -6.77 -8.87 11.45
CA PRO A 40 -6.67 -7.50 11.96
C PRO A 40 -7.86 -7.09 12.83
N ALA A 41 -7.62 -6.32 13.89
CA ALA A 41 -8.69 -5.68 14.67
C ALA A 41 -9.44 -4.64 13.85
N ALA A 42 -8.77 -3.96 12.90
CA ALA A 42 -9.38 -3.06 11.93
C ALA A 42 -8.51 -2.95 10.67
N ILE A 43 -9.15 -2.73 9.52
CA ILE A 43 -8.51 -2.36 8.26
C ILE A 43 -8.98 -0.95 7.91
N ALA A 44 -8.08 0.02 7.97
CA ALA A 44 -8.35 1.41 7.60
C ALA A 44 -7.88 1.65 6.16
N LYS A 45 -8.75 2.19 5.30
CA LYS A 45 -8.46 2.54 3.90
C LYS A 45 -8.49 4.06 3.72
N PRO A 46 -7.40 4.75 4.11
CA PRO A 46 -7.32 6.21 4.02
C PRO A 46 -7.37 6.67 2.56
N LYS A 47 -7.92 7.86 2.33
CA LYS A 47 -7.99 8.50 1.01
C LYS A 47 -6.83 9.46 0.74
N ASN A 48 -6.12 9.87 1.78
CA ASN A 48 -5.03 10.86 1.69
C ASN A 48 -4.04 10.70 2.85
N ALA A 49 -2.92 11.42 2.77
CA ALA A 49 -1.84 11.35 3.75
C ALA A 49 -2.29 11.81 5.16
N SER A 50 -3.19 12.78 5.27
CA SER A 50 -3.66 13.24 6.58
C SER A 50 -4.46 12.14 7.31
N GLU A 51 -5.25 11.38 6.59
CA GLU A 51 -5.96 10.21 7.15
C GLU A 51 -5.01 9.07 7.53
N VAL A 52 -3.91 8.86 6.78
CA VAL A 52 -2.86 7.92 7.19
C VAL A 52 -2.28 8.33 8.55
N VAL A 53 -1.96 9.63 8.72
CA VAL A 53 -1.44 10.15 9.99
C VAL A 53 -2.45 9.96 11.13
N GLN A 54 -3.73 10.20 10.88
CA GLN A 54 -4.78 10.00 11.88
C GLN A 54 -4.92 8.53 12.28
N ALA A 55 -4.98 7.60 11.31
CA ALA A 55 -5.05 6.17 11.57
C ALA A 55 -3.84 5.68 12.38
N LEU A 56 -2.64 6.13 12.01
CA LEU A 56 -1.41 5.83 12.72
C LEU A 56 -1.44 6.32 14.17
N ARG A 57 -1.89 7.58 14.40
CA ARG A 57 -1.98 8.16 15.75
C ARG A 57 -2.95 7.36 16.62
N LEU A 58 -4.17 7.11 16.15
CA LEU A 58 -5.21 6.39 16.89
C LEU A 58 -4.75 4.96 17.25
N ALA A 59 -4.12 4.25 16.31
CA ALA A 59 -3.61 2.91 16.57
C ALA A 59 -2.48 2.92 17.63
N ARG A 60 -1.57 3.91 17.57
CA ARG A 60 -0.50 4.08 18.58
C ARG A 60 -1.06 4.43 19.94
N GLU A 61 -2.02 5.34 20.05
CA GLU A 61 -2.69 5.71 21.30
C GLU A 61 -3.42 4.53 21.93
N ALA A 62 -3.97 3.64 21.09
CA ALA A 62 -4.60 2.41 21.52
C ALA A 62 -3.59 1.29 21.88
N GLY A 63 -2.30 1.49 21.70
CA GLY A 63 -1.26 0.48 21.94
C GLY A 63 -1.35 -0.73 21.01
N LEU A 64 -1.94 -0.59 19.83
CA LEU A 64 -2.15 -1.69 18.90
C LEU A 64 -0.98 -1.83 17.91
N PRO A 65 -0.64 -3.05 17.48
CA PRO A 65 0.25 -3.28 16.35
C PRO A 65 -0.27 -2.59 15.10
N ILE A 66 0.66 -2.15 14.25
CA ILE A 66 0.33 -1.44 13.00
C ILE A 66 1.09 -2.10 11.86
N SER A 67 0.40 -2.35 10.76
CA SER A 67 1.01 -2.71 9.48
C SER A 67 0.52 -1.81 8.36
N VAL A 68 1.32 -1.67 7.32
CA VAL A 68 0.96 -0.91 6.12
C VAL A 68 0.88 -1.87 4.94
N ARG A 69 -0.22 -1.79 4.19
CA ARG A 69 -0.44 -2.57 2.98
C ARG A 69 -0.48 -1.66 1.76
N GLY A 70 0.43 -1.89 0.80
CA GLY A 70 0.32 -1.39 -0.57
C GLY A 70 -0.42 -2.43 -1.43
N GLY A 71 0.29 -3.16 -2.30
CA GLY A 71 -0.31 -4.20 -3.17
C GLY A 71 -0.53 -5.58 -2.52
N GLY A 72 -0.18 -5.79 -1.24
CA GLY A 72 -0.40 -7.06 -0.54
C GLY A 72 0.44 -8.25 -1.05
N HIS A 73 1.54 -8.02 -1.73
CA HIS A 73 2.41 -9.06 -2.32
C HIS A 73 3.52 -9.57 -1.38
N GLY A 74 3.62 -9.06 -0.15
CA GLY A 74 4.65 -9.49 0.80
C GLY A 74 4.48 -10.97 1.20
N VAL A 75 5.39 -11.83 0.75
CA VAL A 75 5.35 -13.28 0.99
C VAL A 75 5.40 -13.61 2.49
N ALA A 76 6.13 -12.82 3.27
CA ALA A 76 6.26 -12.99 4.72
C ALA A 76 5.02 -12.49 5.53
N GLY A 77 4.00 -11.92 4.88
CA GLY A 77 2.79 -11.45 5.55
C GLY A 77 2.94 -10.15 6.36
N THR A 78 4.06 -9.44 6.23
CA THR A 78 4.35 -8.20 6.99
C THR A 78 3.38 -7.05 6.73
N SER A 79 2.57 -7.15 5.67
CA SER A 79 1.49 -6.20 5.36
C SER A 79 0.24 -6.39 6.23
N LEU A 80 0.22 -7.39 7.10
CA LEU A 80 -0.86 -7.67 8.05
C LEU A 80 -0.34 -7.74 9.48
N CYS A 81 -1.20 -7.39 10.44
CA CYS A 81 -0.99 -7.59 11.87
C CYS A 81 -2.34 -7.80 12.56
N GLU A 82 -2.33 -8.24 13.81
CA GLU A 82 -3.56 -8.41 14.61
C GLU A 82 -4.18 -7.09 15.10
N GLY A 83 -3.49 -5.96 14.88
CA GLY A 83 -3.95 -4.62 15.22
C GLY A 83 -4.63 -3.89 14.08
N VAL A 84 -4.09 -2.73 13.68
CA VAL A 84 -4.62 -1.90 12.60
C VAL A 84 -3.79 -2.06 11.34
N VAL A 85 -4.43 -2.48 10.26
CA VAL A 85 -3.86 -2.44 8.91
C VAL A 85 -4.23 -1.12 8.25
N ILE A 86 -3.23 -0.34 7.85
CA ILE A 86 -3.41 0.86 7.02
C ILE A 86 -3.26 0.43 5.57
N ASP A 87 -4.38 0.31 4.87
CA ASP A 87 -4.44 -0.15 3.50
C ASP A 87 -4.44 1.03 2.53
N LEU A 88 -3.34 1.20 1.83
CA LEU A 88 -3.13 2.30 0.91
C LEU A 88 -3.71 2.06 -0.50
N ALA A 89 -4.40 0.94 -0.74
CA ALA A 89 -4.87 0.55 -2.09
C ALA A 89 -5.74 1.60 -2.80
N GLY A 90 -6.34 2.55 -2.06
CA GLY A 90 -7.07 3.70 -2.62
C GLY A 90 -6.19 4.87 -3.05
N MET A 91 -4.91 4.90 -2.65
CA MET A 91 -3.98 6.00 -2.92
C MET A 91 -3.06 5.63 -4.10
N ARG A 92 -3.62 5.66 -5.33
CA ARG A 92 -2.98 5.16 -6.56
C ARG A 92 -2.67 6.26 -7.59
N GLN A 93 -2.81 7.53 -7.22
CA GLN A 93 -2.61 8.65 -8.13
C GLN A 93 -1.20 8.62 -8.72
N VAL A 94 -1.11 8.80 -10.04
CA VAL A 94 0.15 8.94 -10.76
C VAL A 94 0.23 10.30 -11.41
N SER A 95 1.39 10.93 -11.32
CA SER A 95 1.72 12.16 -12.06
C SER A 95 3.09 11.98 -12.69
N VAL A 96 3.20 12.25 -13.99
CA VAL A 96 4.45 12.15 -14.75
C VAL A 96 4.91 13.54 -15.18
N ASP A 97 6.17 13.85 -14.97
CA ASP A 97 6.85 14.97 -15.59
C ASP A 97 7.81 14.44 -16.67
N PRO A 98 7.41 14.48 -17.95
CA PRO A 98 8.23 13.96 -19.04
C PRO A 98 9.52 14.75 -19.25
N SER A 99 9.52 16.04 -18.93
CA SER A 99 10.70 16.92 -19.11
C SER A 99 11.79 16.61 -18.08
N ALA A 100 11.39 16.40 -16.84
CA ALA A 100 12.29 15.96 -15.77
C ALA A 100 12.54 14.44 -15.80
N ARG A 101 11.77 13.67 -16.57
CA ARG A 101 11.77 12.21 -16.62
C ARG A 101 11.55 11.61 -15.23
N THR A 102 10.60 12.18 -14.50
CA THR A 102 10.20 11.71 -13.17
C THR A 102 8.73 11.36 -13.13
N ALA A 103 8.37 10.48 -12.22
CA ALA A 103 6.98 10.16 -11.92
C ALA A 103 6.77 10.09 -10.41
N THR A 104 5.63 10.61 -9.95
CA THR A 104 5.17 10.50 -8.57
C THR A 104 3.98 9.56 -8.54
N ILE A 105 3.97 8.61 -7.62
CA ILE A 105 2.87 7.66 -7.44
C ILE A 105 2.52 7.50 -5.98
N GLY A 106 1.24 7.37 -5.68
CA GLY A 106 0.75 7.09 -4.33
C GLY A 106 1.18 5.71 -3.83
N GLY A 107 1.35 5.57 -2.50
CA GLY A 107 1.88 4.35 -1.87
C GLY A 107 1.04 3.08 -2.05
N GLY A 108 -0.22 3.21 -2.50
CA GLY A 108 -1.10 2.09 -2.87
C GLY A 108 -1.09 1.74 -4.36
N GLY A 109 -0.32 2.48 -5.17
CA GLY A 109 -0.22 2.22 -6.60
C GLY A 109 0.49 0.90 -6.91
N THR A 110 0.19 0.37 -8.09
CA THR A 110 0.78 -0.86 -8.63
C THR A 110 1.60 -0.55 -9.88
N TRP A 111 2.37 -1.54 -10.35
CA TRP A 111 3.19 -1.34 -11.55
C TRP A 111 2.36 -1.01 -12.78
N VAL A 112 1.14 -1.59 -12.92
CA VAL A 112 0.28 -1.24 -14.07
C VAL A 112 -0.11 0.24 -14.05
N ASP A 113 -0.31 0.85 -12.90
CA ASP A 113 -0.66 2.27 -12.81
C ASP A 113 0.48 3.16 -13.31
N LEU A 114 1.70 2.86 -12.85
CA LEU A 114 2.89 3.61 -13.23
C LEU A 114 3.27 3.37 -14.70
N ASP A 115 3.31 2.11 -15.13
CA ASP A 115 3.69 1.73 -16.48
C ASP A 115 2.73 2.34 -17.50
N THR A 116 1.41 2.30 -17.24
CA THR A 116 0.41 2.92 -18.12
C THR A 116 0.67 4.42 -18.28
N ALA A 117 0.86 5.13 -17.16
CA ALA A 117 1.07 6.58 -17.20
C ALA A 117 2.41 6.98 -17.87
N THR A 118 3.49 6.24 -17.60
CA THR A 118 4.80 6.55 -18.18
C THR A 118 4.91 6.19 -19.67
N GLN A 119 4.23 5.12 -20.11
CA GLN A 119 4.18 4.71 -21.52
C GLN A 119 3.60 5.78 -22.44
N GLU A 120 2.64 6.59 -21.97
CA GLU A 120 2.08 7.71 -22.74
C GLU A 120 3.17 8.73 -23.18
N HIS A 121 4.29 8.74 -22.46
CA HIS A 121 5.43 9.61 -22.71
C HIS A 121 6.67 8.86 -23.26
N GLY A 122 6.54 7.58 -23.60
CA GLY A 122 7.66 6.74 -24.03
C GLY A 122 8.71 6.52 -22.94
N LEU A 123 8.33 6.63 -21.67
CA LEU A 123 9.19 6.46 -20.51
C LEU A 123 8.93 5.12 -19.82
N ALA A 124 9.94 4.60 -19.13
CA ALA A 124 9.86 3.43 -18.26
C ALA A 124 10.82 3.57 -17.09
N THR A 125 10.52 2.88 -15.99
CA THR A 125 11.41 2.78 -14.83
C THR A 125 11.66 1.32 -14.48
N PRO A 126 12.83 0.96 -13.88
CA PRO A 126 13.02 -0.37 -13.32
C PRO A 126 11.93 -0.69 -12.30
N GLY A 127 11.27 -1.81 -12.48
CA GLY A 127 10.12 -2.19 -11.67
C GLY A 127 9.90 -3.69 -11.61
N GLY A 128 8.86 -4.10 -10.91
CA GLY A 128 8.47 -5.50 -10.76
C GLY A 128 8.02 -6.13 -12.08
N ARG A 129 8.09 -7.46 -12.15
CA ARG A 129 7.69 -8.24 -13.35
C ARG A 129 6.18 -8.50 -13.42
N VAL A 130 5.47 -8.29 -12.33
CA VAL A 130 4.04 -8.58 -12.17
C VAL A 130 3.30 -7.27 -11.97
N THR A 131 2.40 -6.96 -12.88
CA THR A 131 1.76 -5.64 -13.01
C THR A 131 0.91 -5.24 -11.80
N HIS A 132 0.30 -6.20 -11.11
CA HIS A 132 -0.52 -5.94 -9.91
C HIS A 132 0.29 -5.91 -8.61
N THR A 133 1.62 -6.04 -8.64
CA THR A 133 2.47 -5.86 -7.46
C THR A 133 2.49 -4.39 -7.05
N GLY A 134 2.34 -4.12 -5.75
CA GLY A 134 2.41 -2.77 -5.20
C GLY A 134 3.81 -2.17 -5.32
N ILE A 135 3.89 -0.93 -5.79
CA ILE A 135 5.14 -0.21 -6.01
C ILE A 135 5.87 0.05 -4.69
N GLY A 136 5.16 0.56 -3.67
CA GLY A 136 5.78 0.97 -2.42
C GLY A 136 6.56 -0.16 -1.75
N GLY A 137 5.92 -1.30 -1.50
CA GLY A 137 6.58 -2.44 -0.84
C GLY A 137 7.72 -3.03 -1.68
N LEU A 138 7.54 -3.15 -3.00
CA LEU A 138 8.57 -3.69 -3.87
C LEU A 138 9.80 -2.76 -3.92
N THR A 139 9.62 -1.46 -4.14
CA THR A 139 10.70 -0.49 -4.24
C THR A 139 11.49 -0.37 -2.94
N LEU A 140 10.80 -0.30 -1.79
CA LEU A 140 11.46 -0.24 -0.48
C LEU A 140 12.21 -1.53 -0.13
N GLY A 141 11.83 -2.66 -0.73
CA GLY A 141 12.52 -3.95 -0.61
C GLY A 141 13.62 -4.18 -1.66
N GLY A 142 13.99 -3.16 -2.43
CA GLY A 142 14.96 -3.24 -3.53
C GLY A 142 14.30 -3.16 -4.91
N GLY A 143 13.45 -4.11 -5.26
CA GLY A 143 12.67 -4.10 -6.52
C GLY A 143 13.45 -4.53 -7.75
N GLN A 144 13.51 -5.84 -8.00
CA GLN A 144 14.12 -6.41 -9.19
C GLN A 144 13.08 -6.61 -10.32
N GLY A 145 13.49 -6.32 -11.54
CA GLY A 145 12.67 -6.53 -12.74
C GLY A 145 13.48 -6.67 -14.03
N TRP A 146 12.79 -6.54 -15.16
CA TRP A 146 13.39 -6.77 -16.48
C TRP A 146 14.47 -5.74 -16.84
N LEU A 147 14.35 -4.52 -16.37
CA LEU A 147 15.29 -3.45 -16.64
C LEU A 147 16.47 -3.39 -15.66
N SER A 148 16.43 -4.16 -14.57
CA SER A 148 17.46 -4.10 -13.52
C SER A 148 18.89 -4.40 -13.98
N PRO A 149 19.17 -5.32 -14.93
CA PRO A 149 20.53 -5.55 -15.40
C PRO A 149 21.19 -4.33 -16.04
N LYS A 150 20.38 -3.40 -16.57
CA LYS A 150 20.91 -2.21 -17.24
C LYS A 150 20.79 -0.93 -16.39
N HIS A 151 19.76 -0.86 -15.53
CA HIS A 151 19.39 0.39 -14.88
C HIS A 151 19.34 0.30 -13.35
N GLY A 152 19.80 -0.81 -12.76
CA GLY A 152 19.73 -1.02 -11.32
C GLY A 152 18.36 -1.46 -10.81
N LEU A 153 18.19 -1.52 -9.52
CA LEU A 153 16.95 -1.87 -8.85
C LEU A 153 15.95 -0.69 -8.85
N SER A 154 14.71 -0.95 -8.48
CA SER A 154 13.71 0.12 -8.33
C SER A 154 14.15 1.15 -7.28
N CYS A 155 14.74 0.70 -6.16
CA CYS A 155 15.23 1.59 -5.10
C CYS A 155 16.38 2.49 -5.54
N ASP A 156 17.21 2.07 -6.51
CA ASP A 156 18.31 2.87 -7.06
C ASP A 156 17.79 4.06 -7.90
N ASN A 157 16.53 3.98 -8.33
CA ASN A 157 15.85 5.00 -9.13
C ASN A 157 14.81 5.79 -8.32
N LEU A 158 14.76 5.62 -7.01
CA LEU A 158 13.89 6.37 -6.11
C LEU A 158 14.56 7.70 -5.74
N ILE A 159 13.83 8.80 -5.92
CA ILE A 159 14.33 10.16 -5.61
C ILE A 159 13.89 10.57 -4.20
N ALA A 160 12.63 10.25 -3.81
CA ALA A 160 12.06 10.61 -2.50
C ALA A 160 10.98 9.61 -2.08
#